data_d4ef0487dee4779810710badf0a4059e
#
_entry.id   d4ef0487dee4779810710badf0a4059e
#
_cell.length_a   1.000
_cell.length_b   1.000
_cell.length_c   1.000
_cell.angle_alpha   90.00
_cell.angle_beta   90.00
_cell.angle_gamma   90.00
#
_symmetry.space_group_name_H-M   'P 1'
#
loop_
_entity.id
_entity.type
_entity.pdbx_description
1 polymer ?
#
loop_
_entity_poly.entity_id
_entity_poly.type
_entity_poly.pdbx_seq_one_letter_code
_entity_poly.pdbx_strand_id
1 'polypeptide(L)' 'MKRDIEMLLLKLADGARILRLSDPESGLCLEKRLNPAQSVVRQKERWAQVFTAMLEHELGAVAR' A
#
# COMPACT_ATOMS: atom_id res chain seq x y z
N MET A 1 8.75 8.15 -13.75
CA MET A 1 9.57 8.25 -12.53
C MET A 1 9.03 7.30 -11.47
N LYS A 2 9.87 6.48 -10.89
CA LYS A 2 9.45 5.56 -9.85
C LYS A 2 9.38 6.25 -8.49
N ARG A 3 8.36 5.91 -7.73
CA ARG A 3 8.24 6.33 -6.34
C ARG A 3 8.77 5.24 -5.43
N ASP A 4 9.44 5.65 -4.38
CA ASP A 4 9.92 4.73 -3.35
C ASP A 4 8.83 4.54 -2.30
N ILE A 5 7.92 3.62 -2.59
CA ILE A 5 6.85 3.29 -1.67
C ILE A 5 7.40 2.31 -0.64
N GLU A 6 7.20 2.62 0.62
CA GLU A 6 7.55 1.71 1.70
C GLU A 6 6.42 0.73 1.93
N MET A 7 6.78 -0.53 2.11
CA MET A 7 5.81 -1.60 2.28
C MET A 7 6.20 -2.40 3.52
N LEU A 8 5.28 -2.52 4.44
CA LEU A 8 5.50 -3.22 5.70
C LEU A 8 4.40 -4.25 5.89
N LEU A 9 4.79 -5.48 6.21
CA LEU A 9 3.85 -6.54 6.51
C LEU A 9 3.86 -6.80 8.00
N LEU A 10 2.73 -6.56 8.65
CA LEU A 10 2.59 -6.76 10.09
C LEU A 10 1.79 -8.03 10.36
N LYS A 11 2.22 -8.80 11.34
CA LYS A 11 1.51 -9.98 11.77
C LYS A 11 0.95 -9.73 13.16
N LEU A 12 -0.36 -9.87 13.30
CA LEU A 12 -1.04 -9.66 14.58
C LEU A 12 -1.01 -10.95 15.42
N ALA A 13 -1.32 -10.79 16.71
CA ALA A 13 -1.30 -11.90 17.65
C ALA A 13 -2.28 -13.02 17.28
N ASP A 14 -3.39 -12.68 16.62
CA ASP A 14 -4.39 -13.65 16.18
C ASP A 14 -4.03 -14.33 14.85
N GLY A 15 -2.86 -14.03 14.28
CA GLY A 15 -2.42 -14.57 13.01
C GLY A 15 -2.82 -13.74 11.80
N ALA A 16 -3.63 -12.71 11.99
CA ALA A 16 -3.99 -11.82 10.89
C ALA A 16 -2.79 -11.02 10.41
N ARG A 17 -2.80 -10.64 9.14
CA ARG A 17 -1.72 -9.86 8.55
C ARG A 17 -2.27 -8.54 8.05
N ILE A 18 -1.53 -7.48 8.32
CA ILE A 18 -1.86 -6.13 7.87
C ILE A 18 -0.75 -5.68 6.92
N LEU A 19 -1.14 -5.22 5.75
CA LEU A 19 -0.21 -4.62 4.80
C LEU A 19 -0.29 -3.11 4.94
N ARG A 20 0.85 -2.49 5.20
CA ARG A 20 0.95 -1.04 5.30
C ARG A 20 1.82 -0.52 4.17
N LEU A 21 1.27 0.39 3.41
CA LEU A 21 1.97 1.06 2.33
C LEU A 21 2.08 2.54 2.68
N SER A 22 3.25 3.12 2.47
CA SER A 22 3.44 4.54 2.77
C SER A 22 4.35 5.18 1.74
N ASP A 23 4.10 6.45 1.48
CA ASP A 23 4.92 7.27 0.61
C ASP A 23 5.54 8.38 1.46
N PRO A 24 6.87 8.32 1.70
CA PRO A 24 7.52 9.33 2.53
C PRO A 24 7.48 10.73 1.96
N GLU A 25 7.36 10.85 0.64
CA GLU A 25 7.33 12.18 0.01
C GLU A 25 6.02 12.92 0.28
N SER A 26 4.90 12.23 0.16
CA SER A 26 3.59 12.85 0.34
C SER A 26 3.04 12.69 1.75
N GLY A 27 3.56 11.74 2.51
CA GLY A 27 3.06 11.41 3.83
C GLY A 27 1.79 10.57 3.81
N LEU A 28 1.34 10.14 2.63
CA LEU A 28 0.16 9.29 2.53
C LEU A 28 0.50 7.87 2.93
N CYS A 29 -0.46 7.20 3.57
CA CYS A 29 -0.31 5.78 3.89
C CYS A 29 -1.64 5.06 3.76
N LEU A 30 -1.54 3.75 3.54
CA LEU A 30 -2.68 2.87 3.36
C LEU A 30 -2.43 1.61 4.13
N GLU A 31 -3.40 1.18 4.94
CA GLU A 31 -3.34 -0.09 5.65
C GLU A 31 -4.50 -0.97 5.22
N LYS A 32 -4.19 -2.23 4.94
CA LYS A 32 -5.21 -3.20 4.55
C LYS A 32 -4.99 -4.53 5.25
N ARG A 33 -6.07 -5.07 5.78
CA ARG A 33 -6.05 -6.42 6.35
C ARG A 33 -6.09 -7.41 5.20
N LEU A 34 -5.10 -8.29 5.15
CA LEU A 34 -5.00 -9.27 4.07
C LEU A 34 -5.92 -10.44 4.31
N ASN A 35 -6.46 -10.99 3.20
CA ASN A 35 -7.30 -12.18 3.25
C ASN A 35 -6.40 -13.41 3.37
N PRO A 36 -6.53 -14.21 4.46
CA PRO A 36 -5.67 -15.38 4.65
C PRO A 36 -5.93 -16.49 3.61
N ALA A 37 -7.06 -16.46 2.92
CA ALA A 37 -7.39 -17.45 1.90
C ALA A 37 -6.73 -17.16 0.55
N GLN A 38 -6.10 -16.00 0.41
CA GLN A 38 -5.48 -15.58 -0.86
C GLN A 38 -3.97 -15.42 -0.72
N SER A 39 -3.28 -15.45 -1.85
CA SER A 39 -1.84 -15.27 -1.90
C SER A 39 -1.44 -13.90 -1.35
N VAL A 40 -0.50 -13.90 -0.41
CA VAL A 40 0.03 -12.66 0.15
C VAL A 40 0.75 -11.85 -0.94
N VAL A 41 1.50 -12.52 -1.81
CA VAL A 41 2.25 -11.85 -2.88
C VAL A 41 1.29 -11.14 -3.83
N ARG A 42 0.19 -11.78 -4.23
CA ARG A 42 -0.79 -11.17 -5.12
C ARG A 42 -1.47 -9.98 -4.47
N GLN A 43 -1.81 -10.09 -3.20
CA GLN A 43 -2.44 -8.99 -2.47
C GLN A 43 -1.50 -7.80 -2.35
N LYS A 44 -0.22 -8.07 -2.06
CA LYS A 44 0.79 -7.01 -2.00
C LYS A 44 0.90 -6.27 -3.34
N GLU A 45 0.98 -7.02 -4.42
CA GLU A 45 1.08 -6.43 -5.76
C GLU A 45 -0.16 -5.58 -6.09
N ARG A 46 -1.34 -6.14 -5.79
CA ARG A 46 -2.59 -5.45 -6.05
C ARG A 46 -2.69 -4.13 -5.28
N TRP A 47 -2.39 -4.17 -3.98
CA TRP A 47 -2.50 -2.98 -3.16
C TRP A 47 -1.41 -1.97 -3.49
N ALA A 48 -0.24 -2.43 -3.90
CA ALA A 48 0.81 -1.52 -4.38
C ALA A 48 0.34 -0.76 -5.62
N GLN A 49 -0.33 -1.44 -6.54
CA GLN A 49 -0.88 -0.78 -7.72
C GLN A 49 -1.97 0.21 -7.36
N VAL A 50 -2.86 -0.18 -6.45
CA VAL A 50 -3.94 0.71 -5.99
C VAL A 50 -3.35 1.94 -5.32
N PHE A 51 -2.36 1.76 -4.46
CA PHE A 51 -1.72 2.87 -3.75
C PHE A 51 -1.00 3.81 -4.72
N THR A 52 -0.29 3.26 -5.70
CA THR A 52 0.39 4.05 -6.73
C THR A 52 -0.63 4.89 -7.51
N ALA A 53 -1.76 4.30 -7.88
CA ALA A 53 -2.82 5.01 -8.58
C ALA A 53 -3.40 6.13 -7.72
N MET A 54 -3.58 5.89 -6.42
CA MET A 54 -4.04 6.92 -5.49
C MET A 54 -3.06 8.08 -5.43
N LEU A 55 -1.76 7.78 -5.34
CA LEU A 55 -0.74 8.81 -5.29
C LEU A 55 -0.72 9.65 -6.56
N GLU A 56 -0.78 9.00 -7.70
CA GLU A 56 -0.81 9.69 -8.98
C GLU A 56 -2.01 10.59 -9.10
N HIS A 57 -3.17 10.12 -8.67
CA HIS A 57 -4.40 10.90 -8.72
C HIS A 57 -4.29 12.13 -7.82
N GLU A 58 -3.88 11.96 -6.58
CA GLU A 58 -3.78 13.06 -5.62
C GLU A 58 -2.71 14.08 -6.03
N LEU A 59 -1.53 13.59 -6.36
CA LEU A 59 -0.41 14.47 -6.71
C LEU A 59 -0.61 15.11 -8.08
N GLY A 60 -1.22 14.40 -9.01
CA GLY A 60 -1.55 14.95 -10.31
C GLY A 60 -2.55 16.09 -10.21
N ALA A 61 -3.54 15.95 -9.34
CA ALA A 61 -4.53 16.99 -9.12
C ALA A 61 -3.90 18.23 -8.49
N VAL A 62 -2.96 18.04 -7.57
CA VAL A 62 -2.26 19.14 -6.91
C VAL A 62 -1.27 19.82 -7.85
N ALA A 63 -0.63 19.06 -8.71
CA ALA A 63 0.38 19.58 -9.62
C ALA A 63 -0.19 20.50 -10.70
N ARG A 64 -1.47 20.53 -10.86
CA ARG A 64 -2.13 21.43 -11.80
C ARG A 64 -2.54 22.72 -11.14
#